data_04e138296b7a86e9d939248369268698
#
_entry.id   04e138296b7a86e9d939248369268698
#
_cell.length_a   1.000
_cell.length_b   1.000
_cell.length_c   1.000
_cell.angle_alpha   90.00
_cell.angle_beta   90.00
_cell.angle_gamma   90.00
#
_symmetry.space_group_name_H-M   'P 1'
#
loop_
_entity.id
_entity.type
_entity.pdbx_description
1 polymer ?
#
loop_
_entity_poly.entity_id
_entity_poly.type
_entity_poly.pdbx_seq_one_letter_code
_entity_poly.pdbx_strand_id
1 'polypeptide(L)'
;MVLAVLFLTLTTTGVGIAEYVRAAIHSLHKPDWRIHEYALLAGLHSDQTVARFDEVLGAPLFRRVSQDGRWIELAYQRRGYWVQAVTPRRNTSGTVAFVAVTACSTEFQPTFTLPGGTPIKLNRTTLAQVRADIAPEYRYVLPADRGPNVMEFVVGPHFWNFKSFAWGLNGVCGAPLTQVAGATIEHLALKCRCFIVTGETDRLPKRDRRFRKDVVVNTFAEWGPVENRDWPRSIWLGVDEGFVSNR
;
A
#
# COMPACT_ATOMS: atom_id res chain seq x y z
N MET A 1 60.16 -33.54 9.82
CA MET A 1 59.69 -32.15 10.09
C MET A 1 58.96 -31.50 8.91
N VAL A 2 59.36 -31.75 7.66
CA VAL A 2 58.73 -31.15 6.46
C VAL A 2 57.30 -31.65 6.20
N LEU A 3 57.01 -32.93 6.46
CA LEU A 3 55.66 -33.52 6.24
C LEU A 3 54.60 -32.96 7.23
N ALA A 4 54.99 -32.64 8.46
CA ALA A 4 54.06 -32.07 9.46
C ALA A 4 53.65 -30.63 9.13
N VAL A 5 54.52 -29.84 8.53
CA VAL A 5 54.24 -28.46 8.11
C VAL A 5 53.32 -28.46 6.88
N LEU A 6 53.46 -29.43 5.96
CA LEU A 6 52.58 -29.54 4.79
C LEU A 6 51.16 -29.97 5.20
N PHE A 7 50.99 -30.80 6.20
CA PHE A 7 49.68 -31.22 6.72
C PHE A 7 48.96 -30.06 7.44
N LEU A 8 49.71 -29.25 8.21
CA LEU A 8 49.13 -28.08 8.91
C LEU A 8 48.71 -27.00 7.91
N THR A 9 49.43 -26.76 6.84
CA THR A 9 49.05 -25.76 5.81
C THR A 9 47.85 -26.24 4.99
N LEU A 10 47.72 -27.53 4.71
CA LEU A 10 46.56 -28.09 4.01
C LEU A 10 45.28 -28.05 4.85
N THR A 11 45.40 -28.25 6.16
CA THR A 11 44.23 -28.22 7.07
C THR A 11 43.75 -26.77 7.30
N THR A 12 44.65 -25.80 7.41
CA THR A 12 44.27 -24.39 7.58
C THR A 12 43.67 -23.78 6.33
N THR A 13 44.15 -24.15 5.13
CA THR A 13 43.53 -23.72 3.87
C THR A 13 42.17 -24.40 3.63
N GLY A 14 42.00 -25.67 4.02
CA GLY A 14 40.75 -26.40 3.93
C GLY A 14 39.66 -25.83 4.82
N VAL A 15 39.97 -25.40 6.04
CA VAL A 15 39.05 -24.76 6.97
C VAL A 15 38.62 -23.37 6.42
N GLY A 16 39.58 -22.60 5.92
CA GLY A 16 39.26 -21.28 5.34
C GLY A 16 38.35 -21.35 4.11
N ILE A 17 38.56 -22.34 3.23
CA ILE A 17 37.71 -22.59 2.07
C ILE A 17 36.32 -23.06 2.50
N ALA A 18 36.22 -23.93 3.49
CA ALA A 18 34.93 -24.40 4.01
C ALA A 18 34.12 -23.28 4.66
N GLU A 19 34.76 -22.38 5.42
CA GLU A 19 34.12 -21.22 6.00
C GLU A 19 33.69 -20.22 4.92
N TYR A 20 34.54 -19.97 3.92
CA TYR A 20 34.20 -19.10 2.79
C TYR A 20 33.02 -19.63 1.98
N VAL A 21 33.02 -20.94 1.66
CA VAL A 21 31.92 -21.62 0.97
C VAL A 21 30.65 -21.58 1.82
N ARG A 22 30.75 -21.82 3.12
CA ARG A 22 29.62 -21.74 4.05
C ARG A 22 29.06 -20.31 4.14
N ALA A 23 29.92 -19.28 4.22
CA ALA A 23 29.53 -17.89 4.19
C ALA A 23 28.90 -17.47 2.85
N ALA A 24 29.44 -17.96 1.73
CA ALA A 24 28.88 -17.75 0.39
C ALA A 24 27.51 -18.42 0.25
N ILE A 25 27.36 -19.67 0.68
CA ILE A 25 26.08 -20.39 0.69
C ILE A 25 25.07 -19.65 1.61
N HIS A 26 25.50 -19.20 2.78
CA HIS A 26 24.64 -18.44 3.69
C HIS A 26 24.21 -17.09 3.10
N SER A 27 25.08 -16.43 2.32
CA SER A 27 24.75 -15.18 1.62
C SER A 27 23.78 -15.40 0.45
N LEU A 28 23.89 -16.54 -0.23
CA LEU A 28 22.97 -16.96 -1.31
C LEU A 28 21.59 -17.39 -0.77
N HIS A 29 21.52 -17.80 0.50
CA HIS A 29 20.28 -18.26 1.15
C HIS A 29 19.69 -17.21 2.11
N LYS A 30 20.05 -15.93 2.00
CA LYS A 30 19.32 -14.90 2.76
C LYS A 30 17.85 -14.99 2.34
N PRO A 31 16.94 -15.30 3.28
CA PRO A 31 15.53 -15.37 2.95
C PRO A 31 15.12 -14.03 2.34
N ASP A 32 14.35 -14.10 1.26
CA ASP A 32 13.85 -12.90 0.60
C ASP A 32 13.04 -12.08 1.63
N TRP A 33 13.54 -10.91 1.98
CA TRP A 33 12.92 -10.03 2.96
C TRP A 33 11.43 -9.77 2.65
N ARG A 34 11.05 -9.83 1.37
CA ARG A 34 9.68 -9.62 0.90
C ARG A 34 8.73 -10.68 1.43
N ILE A 35 9.17 -11.95 1.53
CA ILE A 35 8.35 -13.05 2.04
C ILE A 35 7.93 -12.75 3.49
N HIS A 36 8.87 -12.27 4.31
CA HIS A 36 8.58 -11.88 5.69
C HIS A 36 7.58 -10.72 5.73
N GLU A 37 7.82 -9.65 4.95
CA GLU A 37 6.94 -8.49 4.92
C GLU A 37 5.54 -8.84 4.38
N TYR A 38 5.43 -9.75 3.39
CA TYR A 38 4.13 -10.24 2.92
C TYR A 38 3.37 -11.00 3.99
N ALA A 39 4.06 -11.82 4.78
CA ALA A 39 3.44 -12.53 5.90
C ALA A 39 2.94 -11.57 7.00
N LEU A 40 3.70 -10.50 7.29
CA LEU A 40 3.26 -9.46 8.22
C LEU A 40 1.98 -8.77 7.71
N LEU A 41 1.95 -8.37 6.45
CA LEU A 41 0.80 -7.68 5.85
C LEU A 41 -0.44 -8.58 5.77
N ALA A 42 -0.28 -9.87 5.51
CA ALA A 42 -1.39 -10.82 5.46
C ALA A 42 -2.13 -10.96 6.81
N GLY A 43 -1.47 -10.60 7.90
CA GLY A 43 -2.04 -10.60 9.24
C GLY A 43 -2.65 -9.27 9.69
N LEU A 44 -2.63 -8.22 8.84
CA LEU A 44 -3.13 -6.88 9.20
C LEU A 44 -4.42 -6.55 8.44
N HIS A 45 -5.47 -6.29 9.19
CA HIS A 45 -6.80 -5.98 8.68
C HIS A 45 -7.44 -4.82 9.44
N SER A 46 -8.44 -4.17 8.85
CA SER A 46 -9.39 -3.37 9.62
C SER A 46 -10.03 -4.24 10.70
N ASP A 47 -10.55 -3.64 11.75
CA ASP A 47 -11.10 -4.26 12.95
C ASP A 47 -10.07 -4.75 13.99
N GLN A 48 -8.79 -4.74 13.67
CA GLN A 48 -7.73 -5.01 14.65
C GLN A 48 -7.40 -3.77 15.46
N THR A 49 -6.71 -3.97 16.60
CA THR A 49 -6.31 -2.86 17.46
C THR A 49 -5.05 -2.16 16.96
N VAL A 50 -4.90 -0.87 17.28
CA VAL A 50 -3.65 -0.12 17.05
C VAL A 50 -2.46 -0.84 17.69
N ALA A 51 -2.64 -1.41 18.89
CA ALA A 51 -1.59 -2.17 19.56
C ALA A 51 -1.09 -3.36 18.72
N ARG A 52 -1.99 -4.02 17.97
CA ARG A 52 -1.58 -5.10 17.05
C ARG A 52 -0.75 -4.57 15.89
N PHE A 53 -1.08 -3.38 15.36
CA PHE A 53 -0.27 -2.74 14.34
C PHE A 53 1.12 -2.36 14.87
N ASP A 54 1.18 -1.80 16.08
CA ASP A 54 2.46 -1.44 16.74
C ASP A 54 3.32 -2.68 17.02
N GLU A 55 2.71 -3.81 17.42
CA GLU A 55 3.41 -5.08 17.62
C GLU A 55 4.04 -5.60 16.32
N VAL A 56 3.31 -5.53 15.20
CA VAL A 56 3.73 -6.09 13.91
C VAL A 56 4.66 -5.17 13.16
N LEU A 57 4.36 -3.87 13.14
CA LEU A 57 5.05 -2.88 12.30
C LEU A 57 6.08 -2.04 13.06
N GLY A 58 6.06 -2.09 14.41
CA GLY A 58 6.78 -1.15 15.25
C GLY A 58 5.98 0.14 15.49
N ALA A 59 6.59 1.11 16.18
CA ALA A 59 5.95 2.39 16.42
C ALA A 59 5.66 3.14 15.10
N PRO A 60 4.51 3.85 14.98
CA PRO A 60 4.23 4.65 13.82
C PRO A 60 5.23 5.80 13.69
N LEU A 61 5.68 6.05 12.47
CA LEU A 61 6.59 7.16 12.19
C LEU A 61 5.89 8.51 12.33
N PHE A 62 4.60 8.55 11.97
CA PHE A 62 3.76 9.73 12.07
C PHE A 62 2.42 9.42 12.73
N ARG A 63 1.91 10.40 13.47
CA ARG A 63 0.58 10.40 14.04
C ARG A 63 -0.06 11.76 13.83
N ARG A 64 -1.25 11.80 13.26
CA ARG A 64 -2.00 13.02 12.97
C ARG A 64 -3.46 12.87 13.37
N VAL A 65 -4.05 13.95 13.82
CA VAL A 65 -5.51 14.07 13.93
C VAL A 65 -6.04 14.62 12.61
N SER A 66 -7.11 14.02 12.06
CA SER A 66 -7.76 14.51 10.86
C SER A 66 -8.29 15.95 11.04
N GLN A 67 -8.47 16.68 9.93
CA GLN A 67 -8.94 18.08 9.98
C GLN A 67 -10.28 18.24 10.69
N ASP A 68 -11.18 17.26 10.57
CA ASP A 68 -12.48 17.25 11.25
C ASP A 68 -12.40 16.80 12.71
N GLY A 69 -11.21 16.46 13.20
CA GLY A 69 -10.93 16.05 14.58
C GLY A 69 -11.51 14.68 14.97
N ARG A 70 -12.12 13.94 14.02
CA ARG A 70 -12.80 12.67 14.31
C ARG A 70 -11.90 11.45 14.29
N TRP A 71 -10.78 11.53 13.58
CA TRP A 71 -9.91 10.39 13.29
C TRP A 71 -8.49 10.64 13.77
N ILE A 72 -7.78 9.57 14.09
CA ILE A 72 -6.33 9.54 14.27
C ILE A 72 -5.77 8.70 13.14
N GLU A 73 -4.87 9.29 12.38
CA GLU A 73 -4.11 8.64 11.33
C GLU A 73 -2.73 8.28 11.84
N LEU A 74 -2.31 7.05 11.62
CA LEU A 74 -1.02 6.49 11.97
C LEU A 74 -0.33 6.05 10.68
N ALA A 75 0.91 6.47 10.48
CA ALA A 75 1.69 6.06 9.32
C ALA A 75 2.95 5.29 9.75
N TYR A 76 3.05 4.07 9.27
CA TYR A 76 4.18 3.16 9.53
C TYR A 76 5.01 3.06 8.25
N GLN A 77 6.31 3.28 8.38
CA GLN A 77 7.26 3.10 7.29
C GLN A 77 8.00 1.79 7.45
N ARG A 78 7.97 0.99 6.39
CA ARG A 78 8.70 -0.27 6.30
C ARG A 78 9.59 -0.29 5.05
N ARG A 79 10.41 -1.33 4.91
CA ARG A 79 11.27 -1.47 3.75
C ARG A 79 10.46 -1.61 2.45
N GLY A 80 10.43 -0.55 1.66
CA GLY A 80 9.78 -0.54 0.35
C GLY A 80 8.27 -0.29 0.36
N TYR A 81 7.66 0.03 1.51
CA TYR A 81 6.23 0.34 1.58
C TYR A 81 5.84 1.17 2.81
N TRP A 82 4.64 1.71 2.76
CA TRP A 82 3.96 2.37 3.86
C TRP A 82 2.70 1.62 4.26
N VAL A 83 2.36 1.70 5.53
CA VAL A 83 1.04 1.33 6.04
C VAL A 83 0.41 2.54 6.69
N GLN A 84 -0.81 2.86 6.30
CA GLN A 84 -1.67 3.83 6.97
C GLN A 84 -2.72 3.07 7.76
N ALA A 85 -2.85 3.37 9.04
CA ALA A 85 -3.94 2.88 9.88
C ALA A 85 -4.72 4.08 10.43
N VAL A 86 -6.04 4.00 10.40
CA VAL A 86 -6.91 5.07 10.87
C VAL A 86 -7.86 4.52 11.92
N THR A 87 -7.92 5.19 13.07
CA THR A 87 -8.81 4.83 14.16
C THR A 87 -9.69 6.02 14.55
N PRO A 88 -10.96 5.81 14.94
CA PRO A 88 -11.79 6.87 15.47
C PRO A 88 -11.16 7.45 16.75
N ARG A 89 -11.06 8.78 16.83
CA ARG A 89 -10.44 9.46 17.99
C ARG A 89 -11.14 9.18 19.31
N ARG A 90 -12.46 8.93 19.27
CA ARG A 90 -13.28 8.62 20.47
C ARG A 90 -13.34 7.12 20.78
N ASN A 91 -12.67 6.30 19.98
CA ASN A 91 -12.68 4.86 20.19
C ASN A 91 -11.66 4.49 21.27
N THR A 92 -12.16 4.16 22.45
CA THR A 92 -11.34 3.74 23.59
C THR A 92 -10.66 2.39 23.38
N SER A 93 -11.20 1.55 22.50
CA SER A 93 -10.60 0.24 22.15
C SER A 93 -9.41 0.36 21.19
N GLY A 94 -9.22 1.53 20.56
CA GLY A 94 -8.17 1.74 19.58
C GLY A 94 -8.30 0.87 18.32
N THR A 95 -9.53 0.43 17.99
CA THR A 95 -9.77 -0.40 16.79
C THR A 95 -9.50 0.39 15.52
N VAL A 96 -8.72 -0.18 14.63
CA VAL A 96 -8.43 0.38 13.31
C VAL A 96 -9.66 0.21 12.42
N ALA A 97 -10.22 1.33 11.99
CA ALA A 97 -11.38 1.35 11.11
C ALA A 97 -10.99 1.25 9.62
N PHE A 98 -9.78 1.70 9.29
CA PHE A 98 -9.27 1.74 7.93
C PHE A 98 -7.79 1.40 7.93
N VAL A 99 -7.36 0.60 6.98
CA VAL A 99 -5.96 0.29 6.71
C VAL A 99 -5.68 0.43 5.22
N ALA A 100 -4.55 1.05 4.88
CA ALA A 100 -4.04 1.09 3.52
C ALA A 100 -2.56 0.70 3.47
N VAL A 101 -2.17 -0.01 2.43
CA VAL A 101 -0.78 -0.38 2.13
C VAL A 101 -0.38 0.25 0.81
N THR A 102 0.70 1.04 0.82
CA THR A 102 1.27 1.69 -0.37
C THR A 102 2.66 1.13 -0.66
N ALA A 103 2.82 0.43 -1.77
CA ALA A 103 4.09 -0.14 -2.20
C ALA A 103 4.92 0.90 -2.96
N CYS A 104 6.09 1.26 -2.40
CA CYS A 104 6.99 2.27 -2.94
C CYS A 104 8.12 1.67 -3.79
N SER A 105 8.51 0.44 -3.52
CA SER A 105 9.52 -0.27 -4.33
C SER A 105 8.85 -1.13 -5.38
N THR A 106 9.33 -1.05 -6.63
CA THR A 106 8.85 -1.92 -7.72
C THR A 106 9.09 -3.40 -7.46
N GLU A 107 10.06 -3.72 -6.60
CA GLU A 107 10.34 -5.08 -6.16
C GLU A 107 9.35 -5.58 -5.10
N PHE A 108 8.66 -4.68 -4.40
CA PHE A 108 7.68 -5.02 -3.37
C PHE A 108 6.29 -5.08 -4.00
N GLN A 109 5.77 -6.30 -4.16
CA GLN A 109 4.55 -6.59 -4.92
C GLN A 109 3.60 -7.49 -4.12
N PRO A 110 3.10 -7.06 -2.96
CA PRO A 110 2.13 -7.83 -2.20
C PRO A 110 0.85 -8.02 -3.01
N THR A 111 0.17 -9.14 -2.76
CA THR A 111 -1.12 -9.44 -3.38
C THR A 111 -2.21 -9.38 -2.34
N PHE A 112 -3.24 -8.60 -2.62
CA PHE A 112 -4.48 -8.53 -1.86
C PHE A 112 -5.60 -9.15 -2.70
N THR A 113 -6.62 -9.67 -2.05
CA THR A 113 -7.73 -10.31 -2.76
C THR A 113 -9.03 -9.64 -2.38
N LEU A 114 -9.78 -9.17 -3.38
CA LEU A 114 -11.14 -8.69 -3.17
C LEU A 114 -12.08 -9.86 -2.83
N PRO A 115 -13.17 -9.62 -2.11
CA PRO A 115 -14.27 -10.56 -2.08
C PRO A 115 -14.69 -10.93 -3.51
N GLY A 116 -14.93 -12.22 -3.78
CA GLY A 116 -15.11 -12.70 -5.17
C GLY A 116 -13.83 -13.24 -5.81
N GLY A 117 -12.68 -13.14 -5.13
CA GLY A 117 -11.44 -13.82 -5.52
C GLY A 117 -10.54 -13.05 -6.48
N THR A 118 -10.89 -11.81 -6.85
CA THR A 118 -10.03 -11.01 -7.74
C THR A 118 -8.73 -10.58 -7.04
N PRO A 119 -7.55 -11.02 -7.50
CA PRO A 119 -6.28 -10.62 -6.92
C PRO A 119 -5.86 -9.22 -7.42
N ILE A 120 -5.35 -8.41 -6.52
CA ILE A 120 -4.69 -7.13 -6.80
C ILE A 120 -3.24 -7.23 -6.34
N LYS A 121 -2.33 -7.31 -7.29
CA LYS A 121 -0.89 -7.31 -7.03
C LYS A 121 -0.35 -5.90 -7.19
N LEU A 122 0.07 -5.27 -6.09
CA LEU A 122 0.61 -3.92 -6.13
C LEU A 122 1.85 -3.84 -7.03
N ASN A 123 2.04 -2.70 -7.69
CA ASN A 123 3.08 -2.44 -8.68
C ASN A 123 3.06 -3.37 -9.91
N ARG A 124 1.92 -4.06 -10.15
CA ARG A 124 1.73 -4.95 -11.32
C ARG A 124 0.35 -4.84 -11.93
N THR A 125 -0.69 -4.88 -11.12
CA THR A 125 -2.09 -4.84 -11.59
C THR A 125 -2.42 -3.41 -12.01
N THR A 126 -3.00 -3.23 -13.18
CA THR A 126 -3.53 -1.92 -13.61
C THR A 126 -4.98 -1.76 -13.14
N LEU A 127 -5.46 -0.51 -13.05
CA LEU A 127 -6.87 -0.26 -12.71
C LEU A 127 -7.83 -1.02 -13.64
N ALA A 128 -7.51 -1.13 -14.94
CA ALA A 128 -8.34 -1.82 -15.91
C ALA A 128 -8.39 -3.35 -15.70
N GLN A 129 -7.43 -3.92 -15.01
CA GLN A 129 -7.37 -5.37 -14.71
C GLN A 129 -8.15 -5.74 -13.45
N VAL A 130 -8.42 -4.76 -12.57
CA VAL A 130 -9.21 -5.02 -11.37
C VAL A 130 -10.66 -5.21 -11.78
N ARG A 131 -11.20 -6.39 -11.48
CA ARG A 131 -12.60 -6.76 -11.69
C ARG A 131 -13.25 -6.96 -10.33
N ALA A 132 -14.11 -6.04 -9.94
CA ALA A 132 -14.93 -6.18 -8.75
C ALA A 132 -16.31 -6.69 -9.15
N ASP A 133 -16.95 -7.48 -8.29
CA ASP A 133 -18.32 -7.98 -8.49
C ASP A 133 -19.35 -6.84 -8.46
N ILE A 134 -18.95 -5.71 -7.87
CA ILE A 134 -19.73 -4.46 -7.82
C ILE A 134 -18.99 -3.42 -8.63
N ALA A 135 -19.70 -2.65 -9.45
CA ALA A 135 -19.12 -1.55 -10.20
C ALA A 135 -18.44 -0.55 -9.25
N PRO A 136 -17.14 -0.30 -9.39
CA PRO A 136 -16.43 0.60 -8.48
C PRO A 136 -16.79 2.05 -8.78
N GLU A 137 -16.82 2.86 -7.72
CA GLU A 137 -16.75 4.30 -7.83
C GLU A 137 -15.28 4.73 -7.97
N TYR A 138 -15.06 5.88 -8.58
CA TYR A 138 -13.72 6.48 -8.68
C TYR A 138 -13.65 7.80 -7.93
N ARG A 139 -12.46 8.11 -7.43
CA ARG A 139 -12.10 9.40 -6.88
C ARG A 139 -10.71 9.77 -7.35
N TYR A 140 -10.61 10.82 -8.12
CA TYR A 140 -9.35 11.37 -8.59
C TYR A 140 -9.12 12.72 -7.94
N VAL A 141 -7.95 12.87 -7.35
CA VAL A 141 -7.58 14.08 -6.64
C VAL A 141 -6.28 14.61 -7.22
N LEU A 142 -6.32 15.86 -7.64
CA LEU A 142 -5.18 16.62 -8.11
C LEU A 142 -4.88 17.72 -7.09
N PRO A 143 -4.06 17.46 -6.10
CA PRO A 143 -3.57 18.53 -5.26
C PRO A 143 -2.58 19.40 -6.05
N ALA A 144 -2.66 20.71 -5.85
CA ALA A 144 -1.78 21.66 -6.52
C ALA A 144 -0.30 21.51 -6.15
N ASP A 145 -0.03 20.92 -4.99
CA ASP A 145 1.27 20.81 -4.33
C ASP A 145 1.64 19.39 -3.90
N ARG A 146 0.82 18.40 -4.23
CA ARG A 146 0.99 17.01 -3.81
C ARG A 146 0.77 16.08 -4.98
N GLY A 147 1.48 15.00 -5.02
CA GLY A 147 1.35 14.01 -6.08
C GLY A 147 -0.12 13.57 -6.26
N PRO A 148 -0.56 13.32 -7.50
CA PRO A 148 -1.93 12.96 -7.76
C PRO A 148 -2.29 11.64 -7.11
N ASN A 149 -3.49 11.57 -6.56
CA ASN A 149 -4.08 10.39 -5.97
C ASN A 149 -5.25 9.92 -6.84
N VAL A 150 -5.14 8.70 -7.31
CA VAL A 150 -6.15 8.04 -8.13
C VAL A 150 -6.64 6.83 -7.37
N MET A 151 -7.93 6.77 -7.11
CA MET A 151 -8.49 5.58 -6.48
C MET A 151 -9.82 5.16 -7.09
N GLU A 152 -10.03 3.87 -7.13
CA GLU A 152 -11.32 3.24 -7.31
C GLU A 152 -11.69 2.53 -6.01
N PHE A 153 -12.97 2.48 -5.68
CA PHE A 153 -13.43 1.88 -4.45
C PHE A 153 -14.82 1.25 -4.61
N VAL A 154 -15.08 0.29 -3.76
CA VAL A 154 -16.39 -0.34 -3.64
C VAL A 154 -16.84 -0.27 -2.19
N VAL A 155 -18.09 0.09 -1.98
CA VAL A 155 -18.72 0.02 -0.66
C VAL A 155 -19.29 -1.38 -0.50
N GLY A 156 -18.80 -2.09 0.52
CA GLY A 156 -19.15 -3.48 0.75
C GLY A 156 -20.61 -3.67 1.15
N PRO A 157 -21.33 -4.56 0.47
CA PRO A 157 -22.68 -4.96 0.86
C PRO A 157 -22.65 -5.87 2.10
N HIS A 158 -23.83 -6.23 2.59
CA HIS A 158 -24.00 -7.09 3.75
C HIS A 158 -23.23 -8.44 3.65
N PHE A 159 -23.22 -9.05 2.45
CA PHE A 159 -22.51 -10.33 2.24
C PHE A 159 -20.98 -10.21 2.24
N TRP A 160 -20.42 -8.99 2.27
CA TRP A 160 -19.01 -8.71 2.55
C TRP A 160 -18.78 -8.27 4.00
N ASN A 161 -19.71 -8.53 4.90
CA ASN A 161 -19.71 -8.01 6.27
C ASN A 161 -19.55 -6.48 6.33
N PHE A 162 -20.11 -5.77 5.33
CA PHE A 162 -19.98 -4.32 5.14
C PHE A 162 -18.52 -3.82 5.00
N LYS A 163 -17.56 -4.71 4.84
CA LYS A 163 -16.20 -4.30 4.51
C LYS A 163 -16.15 -3.66 3.14
N SER A 164 -15.48 -2.55 3.05
CA SER A 164 -15.29 -1.80 1.82
C SER A 164 -13.84 -1.82 1.44
N PHE A 165 -13.55 -1.67 0.15
CA PHE A 165 -12.21 -1.79 -0.40
C PHE A 165 -11.91 -0.65 -1.36
N ALA A 166 -10.65 -0.23 -1.40
CA ALA A 166 -10.15 0.70 -2.39
C ALA A 166 -8.79 0.28 -2.92
N TRP A 167 -8.49 0.69 -4.14
CA TRP A 167 -7.21 0.47 -4.79
C TRP A 167 -6.89 1.65 -5.71
N GLY A 168 -5.61 1.91 -5.92
CA GLY A 168 -5.25 3.03 -6.75
C GLY A 168 -3.76 3.35 -6.80
N LEU A 169 -3.47 4.57 -7.22
CA LEU A 169 -2.15 5.15 -7.26
C LEU A 169 -2.04 6.26 -6.21
N ASN A 170 -1.08 6.13 -5.31
CA ASN A 170 -0.69 7.15 -4.36
C ASN A 170 0.70 7.68 -4.72
N GLY A 171 0.83 9.01 -4.77
CA GLY A 171 2.06 9.70 -5.16
C GLY A 171 3.14 9.77 -4.09
N VAL A 172 2.85 9.40 -2.83
CA VAL A 172 3.78 9.54 -1.69
C VAL A 172 5.17 8.94 -1.91
N CYS A 173 5.26 7.95 -2.77
CA CYS A 173 6.52 7.27 -3.10
C CYS A 173 7.29 7.91 -4.24
N GLY A 174 6.89 9.08 -4.72
CA GLY A 174 7.44 9.66 -5.93
C GLY A 174 7.18 8.80 -7.17
N ALA A 175 6.19 7.90 -7.11
CA ALA A 175 5.84 7.05 -8.24
C ALA A 175 5.46 7.94 -9.42
N PRO A 176 6.13 7.81 -10.60
CA PRO A 176 5.77 8.60 -11.74
C PRO A 176 4.34 8.22 -12.13
N LEU A 177 3.44 9.17 -12.06
CA LEU A 177 2.23 9.04 -12.83
C LEU A 177 2.64 8.92 -14.28
N THR A 178 2.08 7.98 -14.97
CA THR A 178 2.19 8.01 -16.41
C THR A 178 1.65 9.36 -16.89
N GLN A 179 2.34 10.02 -17.82
CA GLN A 179 1.87 11.29 -18.39
C GLN A 179 0.42 11.21 -18.87
N VAL A 180 0.00 10.04 -19.32
CA VAL A 180 -1.37 9.74 -19.77
C VAL A 180 -2.38 9.86 -18.63
N ALA A 181 -2.09 9.32 -17.47
CA ALA A 181 -2.99 9.41 -16.30
C ALA A 181 -3.08 10.86 -15.82
N GLY A 182 -1.95 11.57 -15.72
CA GLY A 182 -1.92 12.98 -15.32
C GLY A 182 -2.75 13.86 -16.25
N ALA A 183 -2.53 13.76 -17.57
CA ALA A 183 -3.27 14.55 -18.55
C ALA A 183 -4.78 14.27 -18.54
N THR A 184 -5.20 13.00 -18.33
CA THR A 184 -6.61 12.65 -18.27
C THR A 184 -7.27 13.20 -17.00
N ILE A 185 -6.60 13.09 -15.87
CA ILE A 185 -7.11 13.60 -14.59
C ILE A 185 -7.21 15.13 -14.64
N GLU A 186 -6.19 15.79 -15.16
CA GLU A 186 -6.17 17.23 -15.35
C GLU A 186 -7.33 17.69 -16.26
N HIS A 187 -7.56 16.99 -17.36
CA HIS A 187 -8.69 17.27 -18.25
C HIS A 187 -10.04 17.14 -17.55
N LEU A 188 -10.22 16.08 -16.74
CA LEU A 188 -11.44 15.89 -15.96
C LEU A 188 -11.62 16.99 -14.92
N ALA A 189 -10.55 17.35 -14.20
CA ALA A 189 -10.56 18.44 -13.22
C ALA A 189 -10.89 19.80 -13.85
N LEU A 190 -10.31 20.13 -14.99
CA LEU A 190 -10.59 21.36 -15.73
C LEU A 190 -12.04 21.42 -16.20
N LYS A 191 -12.58 20.29 -16.69
CA LYS A 191 -13.96 20.21 -17.16
C LYS A 191 -14.97 20.46 -16.04
N CYS A 192 -14.73 19.94 -14.85
CA CYS A 192 -15.63 20.13 -13.71
C CYS A 192 -15.26 21.36 -12.87
N ARG A 193 -14.15 22.04 -13.15
CA ARG A 193 -13.58 23.11 -12.31
C ARG A 193 -13.40 22.70 -10.86
N CYS A 194 -13.03 21.47 -10.63
CA CYS A 194 -12.85 20.89 -9.30
C CYS A 194 -11.47 20.22 -9.19
N PHE A 195 -10.94 20.16 -7.97
CA PHE A 195 -9.72 19.43 -7.65
C PHE A 195 -10.00 17.96 -7.37
N ILE A 196 -11.25 17.60 -7.10
CA ILE A 196 -11.69 16.24 -6.81
C ILE A 196 -12.75 15.86 -7.82
N VAL A 197 -12.51 14.79 -8.56
CA VAL A 197 -13.44 14.20 -9.52
C VAL A 197 -13.91 12.87 -8.97
N THR A 198 -15.21 12.70 -8.86
CA THR A 198 -15.82 11.44 -8.36
C THR A 198 -16.94 10.98 -9.29
N GLY A 199 -17.21 9.68 -9.32
CA GLY A 199 -18.31 9.11 -10.08
C GLY A 199 -18.20 7.59 -10.17
N GLU A 200 -19.09 6.98 -10.93
CA GLU A 200 -19.05 5.54 -11.24
C GLU A 200 -18.16 5.30 -12.46
N THR A 201 -17.29 4.27 -12.41
CA THR A 201 -16.29 4.00 -13.46
C THR A 201 -16.91 3.60 -14.80
N ASP A 202 -18.08 2.99 -14.80
CA ASP A 202 -18.80 2.64 -16.02
C ASP A 202 -19.39 3.86 -16.76
N ARG A 203 -19.59 4.97 -16.04
CA ARG A 203 -20.04 6.26 -16.60
C ARG A 203 -18.91 7.11 -17.17
N LEU A 204 -17.65 6.71 -16.99
CA LEU A 204 -16.53 7.41 -17.60
C LEU A 204 -16.60 7.32 -19.13
N PRO A 205 -16.37 8.43 -19.86
CA PRO A 205 -16.25 8.40 -21.31
C PRO A 205 -15.18 7.40 -21.76
N LYS A 206 -15.40 6.74 -22.90
CA LYS A 206 -14.47 5.73 -23.44
C LYS A 206 -13.01 6.24 -23.51
N ARG A 207 -12.82 7.51 -23.90
CA ARG A 207 -11.51 8.15 -23.93
C ARG A 207 -10.86 8.23 -22.56
N ASP A 208 -11.64 8.62 -21.56
CA ASP A 208 -11.15 8.87 -20.22
C ASP A 208 -10.94 7.56 -19.44
N ARG A 209 -11.54 6.44 -19.91
CA ARG A 209 -11.25 5.11 -19.36
C ARG A 209 -9.93 4.50 -19.83
N ARG A 210 -9.30 5.04 -20.88
CA ARG A 210 -8.05 4.49 -21.42
C ARG A 210 -6.90 4.55 -20.40
N PHE A 211 -6.82 5.62 -19.63
CA PHE A 211 -5.77 5.77 -18.63
C PHE A 211 -5.76 4.63 -17.59
N ARG A 212 -6.91 4.00 -17.34
CA ARG A 212 -6.99 2.86 -16.42
C ARG A 212 -6.10 1.69 -16.85
N LYS A 213 -5.77 1.57 -18.13
CA LYS A 213 -4.85 0.55 -18.66
C LYS A 213 -3.39 0.86 -18.30
N ASP A 214 -3.08 2.13 -18.13
CA ASP A 214 -1.71 2.61 -17.93
C ASP A 214 -1.40 2.88 -16.45
N VAL A 215 -2.44 3.08 -15.62
CA VAL A 215 -2.28 3.31 -14.18
C VAL A 215 -2.10 2.00 -13.46
N VAL A 216 -0.90 1.78 -12.97
CA VAL A 216 -0.55 0.64 -12.12
C VAL A 216 -0.92 0.95 -10.67
N VAL A 217 -1.65 0.04 -10.05
CA VAL A 217 -2.05 0.13 -8.64
C VAL A 217 -0.83 -0.06 -7.74
N ASN A 218 -0.53 0.92 -6.91
CA ASN A 218 0.50 0.81 -5.88
C ASN A 218 -0.06 0.83 -4.46
N THR A 219 -1.36 1.08 -4.30
CA THR A 219 -2.02 1.18 -3.01
C THR A 219 -3.29 0.35 -2.99
N PHE A 220 -3.47 -0.40 -1.91
CA PHE A 220 -4.68 -1.14 -1.58
C PHE A 220 -5.15 -0.73 -0.19
N ALA A 221 -6.47 -0.64 0.02
CA ALA A 221 -7.05 -0.35 1.30
C ALA A 221 -8.30 -1.18 1.58
N GLU A 222 -8.52 -1.39 2.87
CA GLU A 222 -9.68 -2.03 3.46
C GLU A 222 -10.21 -1.15 4.57
N TRP A 223 -11.51 -1.03 4.71
CA TRP A 223 -12.12 -0.47 5.92
C TRP A 223 -13.28 -1.35 6.40
N GLY A 224 -13.35 -1.46 7.72
CA GLY A 224 -14.37 -2.24 8.40
C GLY A 224 -15.75 -1.58 8.36
N PRO A 225 -16.76 -2.27 8.86
CA PRO A 225 -18.09 -1.74 9.00
C PRO A 225 -18.07 -0.59 10.02
N VAL A 226 -17.83 0.61 9.53
CA VAL A 226 -18.00 1.82 10.33
C VAL A 226 -19.46 2.21 10.23
N GLU A 227 -20.09 2.53 11.37
CA GLU A 227 -21.49 2.97 11.47
C GLU A 227 -21.83 4.15 10.55
N ASN A 228 -20.82 4.85 10.04
CA ASN A 228 -20.97 5.93 9.08
C ASN A 228 -20.44 5.48 7.71
N ARG A 229 -21.35 5.33 6.77
CA ARG A 229 -21.07 5.14 5.33
C ARG A 229 -20.23 6.27 4.71
N ASP A 230 -19.94 7.30 5.46
CA ASP A 230 -19.08 8.38 5.05
C ASP A 230 -17.62 7.94 5.15
N TRP A 231 -17.07 7.48 4.03
CA TRP A 231 -15.63 7.53 3.82
C TRP A 231 -15.17 8.91 4.30
N PRO A 232 -14.25 8.98 5.26
CA PRO A 232 -13.77 10.29 5.69
C PRO A 232 -13.20 10.99 4.46
N ARG A 233 -13.94 11.97 3.94
CA ARG A 233 -13.50 12.76 2.77
C ARG A 233 -12.14 13.41 2.98
N SER A 234 -11.73 13.50 4.25
CA SER A 234 -10.44 14.02 4.71
C SER A 234 -9.32 12.98 4.77
N ILE A 235 -9.61 11.69 4.60
CA ILE A 235 -8.58 10.63 4.62
C ILE A 235 -8.22 10.25 3.19
N TRP A 236 -6.93 10.29 2.91
CA TRP A 236 -6.36 9.90 1.63
C TRP A 236 -6.22 8.37 1.54
N LEU A 237 -6.24 7.84 0.33
CA LEU A 237 -5.87 6.46 0.10
C LEU A 237 -4.35 6.33 0.27
N GLY A 238 -3.94 5.77 1.40
CA GLY A 238 -2.54 5.64 1.78
C GLY A 238 -1.99 6.91 2.45
N VAL A 239 -0.71 6.90 2.78
CA VAL A 239 -0.04 7.98 3.49
C VAL A 239 -0.01 9.24 2.62
N ASP A 240 -0.38 10.36 3.21
CA ASP A 240 -0.33 11.68 2.57
C ASP A 240 1.13 12.19 2.51
N GLU A 241 1.54 12.74 1.36
CA GLU A 241 2.86 13.37 1.20
C GLU A 241 3.11 14.49 2.22
N GLY A 242 2.07 15.18 2.68
CA GLY A 242 2.16 16.16 3.75
C GLY A 242 2.69 15.62 5.07
N PHE A 243 2.67 14.28 5.27
CA PHE A 243 3.35 13.65 6.39
C PHE A 243 4.87 13.56 6.17
N VAL A 244 5.30 13.43 4.90
CA VAL A 244 6.69 13.11 4.55
C VAL A 244 7.50 14.37 4.25
N SER A 245 6.84 15.41 3.72
CA SER A 245 7.51 16.65 3.27
C SER A 245 7.82 17.67 4.37
N ASN A 246 7.32 17.47 5.58
CA ASN A 246 7.59 18.35 6.73
C ASN A 246 8.79 17.90 7.59
N ARG A 247 9.78 17.26 6.96
CA ARG A 247 11.09 16.96 7.59
C ARG A 247 12.12 17.99 7.25
#